data_9bbaab62a3a7a396a23df71a0dfd77c9
#
_entry.id   9bbaab62a3a7a396a23df71a0dfd77c9
#
_cell.length_a   1.000
_cell.length_b   1.000
_cell.length_c   1.000
_cell.angle_alpha   90.00
_cell.angle_beta   90.00
_cell.angle_gamma   90.00
#
_symmetry.space_group_name_H-M   'P 1'
#
loop_
_entity.id
_entity.type
_entity.pdbx_description
1 polymer ?
#
loop_
_entity_poly.entity_id
_entity_poly.type
_entity_poly.pdbx_seq_one_letter_code
_entity_poly.pdbx_strand_id
1 'polypeptide(L)'
;GNLHEGHLTLVREAKKLCDVVVVSIFVNPTQFGPGEDFDNYPRTLEQDSRLLADVGCDIIFAPSVEQMYGTQPRLTNISVSQITDDLCGSSRPGHFDGVALVVTKLFNIVQPNYA
;
A
#
# COMPACT_ATOMS: atom_id res chain seq x y z
N GLY A 1 3.09 -6.27 2.10
CA GLY A 1 4.19 -7.23 2.29
C GLY A 1 3.93 -8.58 1.64
N ASN A 2 4.68 -9.58 2.06
CA ASN A 2 4.66 -10.91 1.46
C ASN A 2 5.00 -10.86 -0.04
N LEU A 3 6.15 -10.26 -0.33
CA LEU A 3 6.57 -9.99 -1.70
C LEU A 3 6.90 -11.28 -2.46
N HIS A 4 6.63 -11.26 -3.73
CA HIS A 4 6.96 -12.34 -4.67
C HIS A 4 7.63 -11.78 -5.92
N GLU A 5 8.02 -12.66 -6.84
CA GLU A 5 8.77 -12.28 -8.04
C GLU A 5 8.06 -11.21 -8.89
N GLY A 6 6.74 -11.22 -8.94
CA GLY A 6 5.98 -10.18 -9.63
C GLY A 6 6.24 -8.78 -9.08
N HIS A 7 6.27 -8.65 -7.76
CA HIS A 7 6.61 -7.37 -7.11
C HIS A 7 8.05 -6.96 -7.42
N LEU A 8 8.99 -7.91 -7.36
CA LEU A 8 10.40 -7.63 -7.61
C LEU A 8 10.65 -7.20 -9.07
N THR A 9 9.90 -7.75 -10.00
CA THR A 9 9.93 -7.32 -11.41
C THR A 9 9.57 -5.85 -11.55
N LEU A 10 8.54 -5.38 -10.83
CA LEU A 10 8.17 -3.96 -10.82
C LEU A 10 9.30 -3.08 -10.33
N VAL A 11 10.01 -3.51 -9.29
CA VAL A 11 11.17 -2.76 -8.77
C VAL A 11 12.29 -2.70 -9.81
N ARG A 12 12.59 -3.81 -10.47
CA ARG A 12 13.62 -3.85 -11.54
C ARG A 12 13.24 -2.91 -12.68
N GLU A 13 11.98 -2.89 -13.10
CA GLU A 13 11.51 -1.98 -14.15
C GLU A 13 11.59 -0.52 -13.70
N ALA A 14 11.21 -0.22 -12.45
CA ALA A 14 11.33 1.12 -11.90
C ALA A 14 12.78 1.60 -11.86
N LYS A 15 13.73 0.73 -11.54
CA LYS A 15 15.17 1.05 -11.54
C LYS A 15 15.69 1.43 -12.92
N LYS A 16 15.08 0.96 -14.00
CA LYS A 16 15.43 1.36 -15.36
C LYS A 16 14.98 2.76 -15.70
N LEU A 17 13.93 3.24 -15.04
CA LEU A 17 13.28 4.54 -15.33
C LEU A 17 13.71 5.64 -14.37
N CYS A 18 14.11 5.28 -13.15
CA CYS A 18 14.31 6.24 -12.07
C CYS A 18 15.65 6.01 -11.37
N ASP A 19 16.24 7.10 -10.85
CA ASP A 19 17.48 7.03 -10.06
C ASP A 19 17.23 6.48 -8.66
N VAL A 20 16.07 6.81 -8.08
CA VAL A 20 15.67 6.37 -6.73
C VAL A 20 14.33 5.65 -6.80
N VAL A 21 14.28 4.44 -6.24
CA VAL A 21 13.06 3.65 -6.15
C VAL A 21 12.67 3.49 -4.69
N VAL A 22 11.43 3.90 -4.38
CA VAL A 22 10.80 3.74 -3.07
C VAL A 22 9.73 2.65 -3.16
N VAL A 23 9.78 1.69 -2.26
CA VAL A 23 8.73 0.68 -2.12
C VAL A 23 8.01 0.90 -0.80
N SER A 24 6.69 1.06 -0.86
CA SER A 24 5.87 1.12 0.35
C SER A 24 5.38 -0.27 0.75
N ILE A 25 5.49 -0.58 2.03
CA ILE A 25 4.96 -1.81 2.62
C ILE A 25 4.07 -1.41 3.79
N PHE A 26 2.77 -1.58 3.60
CA PHE A 26 1.80 -1.18 4.62
C PHE A 26 0.54 -2.04 4.49
N VAL A 27 0.15 -2.70 5.58
CA VAL A 27 -1.11 -3.43 5.68
C VAL A 27 -2.17 -2.44 6.14
N ASN A 28 -3.02 -2.01 5.21
CA ASN A 28 -3.96 -0.90 5.42
C ASN A 28 -5.26 -1.39 6.06
N PRO A 29 -5.54 -1.04 7.34
CA PRO A 29 -6.77 -1.49 7.99
C PRO A 29 -8.04 -0.91 7.37
N THR A 30 -7.95 0.27 6.73
CA THR A 30 -9.13 0.96 6.19
C THR A 30 -9.75 0.26 4.98
N GLN A 31 -9.03 -0.64 4.34
CA GLN A 31 -9.53 -1.43 3.21
C GLN A 31 -10.03 -2.82 3.62
N PHE A 32 -9.90 -3.18 4.91
CA PHE A 32 -10.46 -4.41 5.47
C PHE A 32 -11.82 -4.10 6.09
N GLY A 33 -12.83 -4.88 5.71
CA GLY A 33 -14.18 -4.76 6.26
C GLY A 33 -14.42 -5.69 7.45
N PRO A 34 -15.62 -5.65 8.04
CA PRO A 34 -16.01 -6.59 9.08
C PRO A 34 -15.91 -8.04 8.58
N GLY A 35 -15.24 -8.90 9.35
CA GLY A 35 -15.02 -10.30 8.98
C GLY A 35 -13.84 -10.54 8.04
N GLU A 36 -13.16 -9.50 7.56
CA GLU A 36 -11.90 -9.64 6.83
C GLU A 36 -10.74 -9.77 7.81
N ASP A 37 -9.72 -10.54 7.40
CA ASP A 37 -8.67 -11.03 8.30
C ASP A 37 -7.44 -10.12 8.33
N PHE A 38 -7.61 -8.91 8.86
CA PHE A 38 -6.53 -7.95 8.99
C PHE A 38 -5.41 -8.44 9.91
N ASP A 39 -5.76 -9.01 11.06
CA ASP A 39 -4.78 -9.39 12.10
C ASP A 39 -3.91 -10.56 11.66
N ASN A 40 -4.42 -11.47 10.84
CA ASN A 40 -3.70 -12.64 10.34
C ASN A 40 -3.06 -12.40 8.96
N TYR A 41 -3.19 -11.20 8.39
CA TYR A 41 -2.53 -10.89 7.12
C TYR A 41 -1.01 -11.02 7.27
N PRO A 42 -0.32 -11.72 6.35
CA PRO A 42 1.12 -11.96 6.47
C PRO A 42 1.93 -10.67 6.59
N ARG A 43 2.79 -10.62 7.61
CA ARG A 43 3.70 -9.51 7.84
C ARG A 43 5.13 -10.05 7.84
N THR A 44 5.82 -9.85 6.72
CA THR A 44 7.13 -10.45 6.44
C THR A 44 8.18 -9.38 6.11
N LEU A 45 8.18 -8.28 6.87
CA LEU A 45 9.00 -7.10 6.56
C LEU A 45 10.48 -7.42 6.45
N GLU A 46 11.02 -8.26 7.32
CA GLU A 46 12.44 -8.61 7.29
C GLU A 46 12.81 -9.34 6.01
N GLN A 47 12.03 -10.35 5.63
CA GLN A 47 12.21 -11.09 4.39
C GLN A 47 12.01 -10.19 3.16
N ASP A 48 10.96 -9.38 3.17
CA ASP A 48 10.67 -8.44 2.09
C ASP A 48 11.82 -7.45 1.90
N SER A 49 12.40 -6.96 2.99
CA SER A 49 13.55 -6.04 2.96
C SER A 49 14.77 -6.67 2.29
N ARG A 50 15.05 -7.94 2.58
CA ARG A 50 16.15 -8.67 1.94
C ARG A 50 15.92 -8.80 0.43
N LEU A 51 14.72 -9.21 0.04
CA LEU A 51 14.36 -9.34 -1.38
C LEU A 51 14.47 -8.01 -2.12
N LEU A 52 14.02 -6.93 -1.51
CA LEU A 52 14.09 -5.59 -2.09
C LEU A 52 15.51 -5.08 -2.20
N ALA A 53 16.36 -5.34 -1.21
CA ALA A 53 17.77 -4.99 -1.28
C ALA A 53 18.47 -5.69 -2.45
N ASP A 54 18.17 -6.97 -2.67
CA ASP A 54 18.76 -7.76 -3.74
C ASP A 54 18.42 -7.22 -5.15
N VAL A 55 17.28 -6.59 -5.32
CA VAL A 55 16.87 -6.00 -6.62
C VAL A 55 17.17 -4.51 -6.72
N GLY A 56 17.85 -3.93 -5.74
CA GLY A 56 18.33 -2.54 -5.80
C GLY A 56 17.33 -1.49 -5.38
N CYS A 57 16.31 -1.83 -4.58
CA CYS A 57 15.42 -0.85 -3.98
C CYS A 57 16.21 0.10 -3.08
N ASP A 58 16.00 1.39 -3.22
CA ASP A 58 16.75 2.41 -2.48
C ASP A 58 16.14 2.71 -1.12
N ILE A 59 14.82 2.79 -1.03
CA ILE A 59 14.10 3.17 0.18
C ILE A 59 12.90 2.25 0.37
N ILE A 60 12.72 1.74 1.60
CA ILE A 60 11.51 1.04 2.01
C ILE A 60 10.75 1.95 2.96
N PHE A 61 9.52 2.31 2.57
CA PHE A 61 8.62 3.08 3.41
C PHE A 61 7.60 2.12 4.06
N ALA A 62 7.84 1.80 5.33
CA ALA A 62 7.03 0.84 6.07
C ALA A 62 6.46 1.45 7.35
N PRO A 63 5.47 2.36 7.22
CA PRO A 63 4.90 3.05 8.36
C PRO A 63 3.99 2.15 9.18
N SER A 64 3.81 2.50 10.46
CA SER A 64 2.76 1.91 11.30
C SER A 64 1.40 2.51 10.97
N VAL A 65 0.32 1.84 11.43
CA VAL A 65 -1.04 2.37 11.32
C VAL A 65 -1.16 3.74 11.99
N GLU A 66 -0.53 3.89 13.16
CA GLU A 66 -0.53 5.16 13.90
C GLU A 66 0.17 6.27 13.12
N GLN A 67 1.30 5.96 12.48
CA GLN A 67 2.02 6.95 11.65
C GLN A 67 1.21 7.37 10.43
N MET A 68 0.45 6.45 9.84
CA MET A 68 -0.38 6.77 8.66
C MET A 68 -1.65 7.52 9.00
N TYR A 69 -2.34 7.14 10.07
CA TYR A 69 -3.68 7.64 10.36
C TYR A 69 -3.83 8.36 11.69
N GLY A 70 -2.80 8.34 12.54
CA GLY A 70 -2.88 8.87 13.90
C GLY A 70 -3.69 7.97 14.81
N THR A 71 -3.91 8.44 16.05
CA THR A 71 -4.66 7.73 17.08
C THR A 71 -6.09 8.24 17.25
N GLN A 72 -6.41 9.37 16.63
CA GLN A 72 -7.73 9.98 16.67
C GLN A 72 -8.66 9.45 15.58
N PRO A 73 -9.98 9.53 15.75
CA PRO A 73 -10.91 9.17 14.69
C PRO A 73 -10.62 9.93 13.40
N ARG A 74 -10.68 9.21 12.27
CA ARG A 74 -10.46 9.81 10.97
C ARG A 74 -11.61 10.70 10.56
N LEU A 75 -11.30 11.95 10.22
CA LEU A 75 -12.30 12.94 9.77
C LEU A 75 -12.36 13.06 8.24
N THR A 76 -11.32 12.61 7.54
CA THR A 76 -11.23 12.68 6.06
C THR A 76 -11.50 11.31 5.46
N ASN A 77 -12.38 11.28 4.46
CA ASN A 77 -12.64 10.10 3.66
C ASN A 77 -12.50 10.44 2.18
N ILE A 78 -12.10 9.44 1.39
CA ILE A 78 -12.04 9.53 -0.06
C ILE A 78 -12.93 8.43 -0.62
N SER A 79 -13.82 8.81 -1.55
CA SER A 79 -14.74 7.89 -2.19
C SER A 79 -14.62 8.01 -3.70
N VAL A 80 -14.61 6.86 -4.39
CA VAL A 80 -14.61 6.79 -5.85
C VAL A 80 -15.90 6.08 -6.26
N SER A 81 -16.88 6.86 -6.72
CA SER A 81 -18.17 6.33 -7.14
C SER A 81 -18.09 5.60 -8.48
N GLN A 82 -19.08 4.76 -8.77
CA GLN A 82 -19.26 3.94 -9.95
C GLN A 82 -18.28 2.76 -10.06
N ILE A 83 -16.99 3.00 -10.14
CA ILE A 83 -15.98 1.93 -10.26
C ILE A 83 -16.02 1.01 -9.05
N THR A 84 -16.18 1.57 -7.85
CA THR A 84 -16.21 0.80 -6.61
C THR A 84 -17.48 -0.04 -6.46
N ASP A 85 -18.58 0.37 -7.09
CA ASP A 85 -19.86 -0.34 -7.00
C ASP A 85 -19.92 -1.58 -7.90
N ASP A 86 -19.22 -1.55 -9.05
CA ASP A 86 -19.32 -2.55 -10.10
C ASP A 86 -18.25 -3.66 -10.04
N LEU A 87 -17.21 -3.50 -9.24
CA LEU A 87 -16.12 -4.48 -9.08
C LEU A 87 -16.16 -5.12 -7.69
N CYS A 88 -14.99 -5.31 -7.08
CA CYS A 88 -14.90 -5.85 -5.71
C CYS A 88 -15.66 -5.00 -4.68
N GLY A 89 -16.01 -3.75 -5.00
CA GLY A 89 -16.79 -2.88 -4.12
C GLY A 89 -18.16 -3.44 -3.75
N SER A 90 -18.78 -4.25 -4.64
CA SER A 90 -20.07 -4.89 -4.37
C SER A 90 -19.94 -6.02 -3.32
N SER A 91 -18.82 -6.73 -3.28
CA SER A 91 -18.54 -7.84 -2.36
C SER A 91 -17.70 -7.42 -1.15
N ARG A 92 -17.04 -6.27 -1.21
CA ARG A 92 -16.16 -5.72 -0.17
C ARG A 92 -16.48 -4.24 0.07
N PRO A 93 -17.61 -3.92 0.78
CA PRO A 93 -17.99 -2.53 1.03
C PRO A 93 -16.88 -1.72 1.73
N GLY A 94 -16.61 -0.52 1.21
CA GLY A 94 -15.57 0.36 1.76
C GLY A 94 -14.15 -0.01 1.39
N HIS A 95 -13.92 -1.15 0.73
CA HIS A 95 -12.56 -1.60 0.36
C HIS A 95 -11.85 -0.56 -0.53
N PHE A 96 -12.47 -0.16 -1.63
CA PHE A 96 -11.86 0.79 -2.57
C PHE A 96 -11.75 2.21 -2.01
N ASP A 97 -12.65 2.61 -1.12
CA ASP A 97 -12.52 3.90 -0.42
C ASP A 97 -11.27 3.90 0.47
N GLY A 98 -11.01 2.78 1.17
CA GLY A 98 -9.79 2.60 1.94
C GLY A 98 -8.53 2.59 1.06
N VAL A 99 -8.60 1.95 -0.11
CA VAL A 99 -7.49 1.95 -1.08
C VAL A 99 -7.23 3.37 -1.61
N ALA A 100 -8.27 4.09 -2.00
CA ALA A 100 -8.14 5.47 -2.49
C ALA A 100 -7.52 6.38 -1.43
N LEU A 101 -7.93 6.24 -0.19
CA LEU A 101 -7.39 7.01 0.93
C LEU A 101 -5.90 6.76 1.13
N VAL A 102 -5.48 5.50 1.23
CA VAL A 102 -4.07 5.18 1.49
C VAL A 102 -3.17 5.57 0.32
N VAL A 103 -3.62 5.37 -0.92
CA VAL A 103 -2.84 5.75 -2.11
C VAL A 103 -2.66 7.26 -2.16
N THR A 104 -3.72 8.03 -1.88
CA THR A 104 -3.63 9.49 -1.81
C THR A 104 -2.63 9.94 -0.76
N LYS A 105 -2.65 9.33 0.43
CA LYS A 105 -1.68 9.63 1.48
C LYS A 105 -0.25 9.30 1.04
N LEU A 106 -0.04 8.12 0.47
CA LEU A 106 1.28 7.69 0.01
C LEU A 106 1.85 8.65 -1.04
N PHE A 107 1.04 9.06 -2.02
CA PHE A 107 1.47 10.01 -3.04
C PHE A 107 1.82 11.38 -2.48
N ASN A 108 1.07 11.86 -1.48
CA ASN A 108 1.37 13.13 -0.84
C ASN A 108 2.61 13.08 0.06
N ILE A 109 2.91 11.93 0.66
CA ILE A 109 4.09 11.73 1.50
C ILE A 109 5.35 11.57 0.64
N VAL A 110 5.31 10.68 -0.33
CA VAL A 110 6.47 10.32 -1.16
C VAL A 110 6.69 11.31 -2.30
N GLN A 111 5.63 11.84 -2.87
CA GLN A 111 5.64 12.75 -4.04
C GLN A 111 6.48 12.18 -5.20
N PRO A 112 6.13 10.99 -5.70
CA PRO A 112 6.92 10.35 -6.74
C PRO A 112 6.74 11.02 -8.09
N ASN A 113 7.76 10.91 -8.94
CA ASN A 113 7.65 11.29 -10.36
C ASN A 113 6.90 10.23 -11.17
N TYR A 114 7.05 8.95 -10.78
CA TYR A 114 6.38 7.79 -11.38
C TYR A 114 5.80 6.91 -10.26
N ALA A 115 4.68 6.29 -10.56
CA ALA A 115 4.06 5.34 -9.63
C ALA A 115 3.40 4.19 -10.39
#